data_74860c19d3aa222d65437a59b05d0359
#
_entry.id   74860c19d3aa222d65437a59b05d0359
#
_cell.length_a   1.000
_cell.length_b   1.000
_cell.length_c   1.000
_cell.angle_alpha   90.00
_cell.angle_beta   90.00
_cell.angle_gamma   90.00
#
_symmetry.space_group_name_H-M   'P 1'
#
loop_
_entity.id
_entity.type
_entity.pdbx_description
1 polymer ?
#
loop_
_entity_poly.entity_id
_entity_poly.type
_entity_poly.pdbx_seq_one_letter_code
_entity_poly.pdbx_strand_id
1 'polypeptide(L)'
;TWQGLKESLVDAAITSATIMILFGGANTFGRILTLGDIPATIAGGILSVTSSKIVIMILINLILLVVGMFIDTNSSVILFAPIVVPLLTQLGYHEIFIGVMMVVNLCIGMLTPPLGPNLFITMRIGGVSLEKTLPSALATIVILYIVLAVMIIFPELVLCLPRLLGMI
;
A
#
# COMPACT_ATOMS: atom_id res chain seq x y z
N THR A 1 5.26 34.50 -2.85
CA THR A 1 6.51 35.23 -3.17
C THR A 1 7.30 34.44 -4.19
N TRP A 2 8.09 35.12 -5.05
CA TRP A 2 8.93 34.46 -6.07
C TRP A 2 9.91 33.44 -5.46
N GLN A 3 10.40 33.76 -4.28
CA GLN A 3 11.32 32.90 -3.54
C GLN A 3 10.63 31.61 -3.07
N GLY A 4 9.38 31.70 -2.56
CA GLY A 4 8.60 30.51 -2.19
C GLY A 4 8.24 29.62 -3.39
N LEU A 5 7.99 30.22 -4.56
CA LEU A 5 7.77 29.43 -5.78
C LEU A 5 9.03 28.66 -6.20
N LYS A 6 10.20 29.32 -6.14
CA LYS A 6 11.48 28.67 -6.44
C LYS A 6 11.79 27.53 -5.49
N GLU A 7 11.60 27.72 -4.19
CA GLU A 7 11.78 26.68 -3.17
C GLU A 7 10.86 25.49 -3.42
N SER A 8 9.57 25.74 -3.66
CA SER A 8 8.61 24.68 -3.98
C SER A 8 8.96 23.91 -5.26
N LEU A 9 9.45 24.59 -6.29
CA LEU A 9 9.89 23.93 -7.52
C LEU A 9 11.13 23.06 -7.30
N VAL A 10 12.09 23.53 -6.51
CA VAL A 10 13.29 22.75 -6.16
C VAL A 10 12.91 21.52 -5.35
N ASP A 11 12.06 21.67 -4.34
CA ASP A 11 11.59 20.55 -3.52
C ASP A 11 10.81 19.51 -4.35
N ALA A 12 9.95 19.97 -5.25
CA ALA A 12 9.23 19.08 -6.17
C ALA A 12 10.19 18.34 -7.11
N ALA A 13 11.21 19.01 -7.63
CA ALA A 13 12.22 18.40 -8.50
C ALA A 13 13.04 17.34 -7.76
N ILE A 14 13.49 17.64 -6.53
CA ILE A 14 14.24 16.70 -5.68
C ILE A 14 13.37 15.47 -5.35
N THR A 15 12.12 15.68 -4.96
CA THR A 15 11.18 14.61 -4.66
C THR A 15 10.94 13.73 -5.88
N SER A 16 10.69 14.32 -7.04
CA SER A 16 10.49 13.59 -8.30
C SER A 16 11.73 12.80 -8.70
N ALA A 17 12.92 13.39 -8.59
CA ALA A 17 14.19 12.70 -8.89
C ALA A 17 14.42 11.51 -7.96
N THR A 18 14.14 11.66 -6.67
CA THR A 18 14.25 10.58 -5.68
C THR A 18 13.30 9.42 -6.03
N ILE A 19 12.05 9.73 -6.36
CA ILE A 19 11.07 8.72 -6.77
C ILE A 19 11.53 7.99 -8.04
N MET A 20 12.06 8.71 -9.05
CA MET A 20 12.55 8.10 -10.28
C MET A 20 13.74 7.15 -10.05
N ILE A 21 14.67 7.52 -9.16
CA ILE A 21 15.80 6.64 -8.80
C ILE A 21 15.30 5.38 -8.09
N LEU A 22 14.36 5.52 -7.15
CA LEU A 22 13.72 4.38 -6.47
C LEU A 22 12.99 3.49 -7.49
N PHE A 23 12.30 4.07 -8.46
CA PHE A 23 11.61 3.32 -9.53
C PHE A 23 12.59 2.51 -10.37
N GLY A 24 13.75 3.08 -10.72
CA GLY A 24 14.81 2.36 -11.44
C GLY A 24 15.35 1.17 -10.66
N GLY A 25 15.66 1.37 -9.38
CA GLY A 25 16.11 0.31 -8.48
C GLY A 25 15.07 -0.79 -8.29
N ALA A 26 13.82 -0.41 -8.08
CA ALA A 26 12.71 -1.34 -7.87
C ALA A 26 12.39 -2.18 -9.12
N ASN A 27 12.43 -1.58 -10.32
CA ASN A 27 12.27 -2.33 -11.57
C ASN A 27 13.37 -3.39 -11.74
N THR A 28 14.62 -3.04 -11.43
CA THR A 28 15.72 -4.00 -11.45
C THR A 28 15.54 -5.11 -10.43
N PHE A 29 15.15 -4.75 -9.19
CA PHE A 29 14.85 -5.70 -8.12
C PHE A 29 13.68 -6.62 -8.49
N GLY A 30 12.56 -6.06 -8.97
CA GLY A 30 11.40 -6.83 -9.44
C GLY A 30 11.77 -7.83 -10.55
N ARG A 31 12.63 -7.41 -11.48
CA ARG A 31 13.12 -8.29 -12.56
C ARG A 31 13.98 -9.44 -12.03
N ILE A 32 14.87 -9.17 -11.05
CA ILE A 32 15.66 -10.21 -10.39
C ILE A 32 14.77 -11.19 -9.66
N LEU A 33 13.77 -10.71 -8.92
CA LEU A 33 12.80 -11.56 -8.23
C LEU A 33 12.04 -12.46 -9.20
N THR A 34 11.60 -11.91 -10.33
CA THR A 34 10.87 -12.67 -11.36
C THR A 34 11.75 -13.71 -12.05
N LEU A 35 12.99 -13.36 -12.39
CA LEU A 35 13.96 -14.29 -13.00
C LEU A 35 14.39 -15.41 -12.05
N GLY A 36 14.37 -15.13 -10.74
CA GLY A 36 14.67 -16.11 -9.69
C GLY A 36 13.45 -16.94 -9.26
N ASP A 37 12.29 -16.79 -9.92
CA ASP A 37 11.03 -17.45 -9.55
C ASP A 37 10.65 -17.28 -8.06
N ILE A 38 11.14 -16.21 -7.43
CA ILE A 38 10.94 -15.95 -6.01
C ILE A 38 9.44 -15.76 -5.68
N PRO A 39 8.65 -15.01 -6.48
CA PRO A 39 7.21 -14.89 -6.23
C PRO A 39 6.50 -16.24 -6.28
N ALA A 40 6.83 -17.11 -7.23
CA ALA A 40 6.24 -18.44 -7.34
C ALA A 40 6.66 -19.34 -6.18
N THR A 41 7.91 -19.25 -5.72
CA THR A 41 8.42 -19.99 -4.56
C THR A 41 7.71 -19.55 -3.27
N ILE A 42 7.54 -18.24 -3.06
CA ILE A 42 6.80 -17.69 -1.92
C ILE A 42 5.33 -18.11 -1.99
N ALA A 43 4.70 -18.01 -3.17
CA ALA A 43 3.33 -18.44 -3.38
C ALA A 43 3.16 -19.94 -3.08
N GLY A 44 4.05 -20.79 -3.58
CA GLY A 44 4.07 -22.22 -3.28
C GLY A 44 4.23 -22.51 -1.78
N GLY A 45 5.12 -21.78 -1.10
CA GLY A 45 5.30 -21.88 0.34
C GLY A 45 4.04 -21.51 1.13
N ILE A 46 3.40 -20.41 0.77
CA ILE A 46 2.15 -19.95 1.41
C ILE A 46 1.01 -20.95 1.12
N LEU A 47 0.88 -21.41 -0.13
CA LEU A 47 -0.14 -22.36 -0.53
C LEU A 47 0.06 -23.75 0.10
N SER A 48 1.28 -24.12 0.46
CA SER A 48 1.54 -25.37 1.19
C SER A 48 1.08 -25.32 2.65
N VAL A 49 1.04 -24.12 3.25
CA VAL A 49 0.57 -23.91 4.64
C VAL A 49 -0.94 -23.77 4.68
N THR A 50 -1.54 -23.12 3.67
CA THR A 50 -2.99 -22.94 3.61
C THR A 50 -3.47 -22.82 2.16
N SER A 51 -4.54 -23.51 1.84
CA SER A 51 -5.24 -23.38 0.55
C SER A 51 -6.39 -22.37 0.60
N SER A 52 -6.62 -21.75 1.75
CA SER A 52 -7.70 -20.80 1.92
C SER A 52 -7.31 -19.42 1.37
N LYS A 53 -7.95 -19.00 0.27
CA LYS A 53 -7.77 -17.67 -0.33
C LYS A 53 -7.98 -16.54 0.70
N ILE A 54 -8.92 -16.72 1.62
CA ILE A 54 -9.26 -15.73 2.64
C ILE A 54 -8.09 -15.56 3.63
N VAL A 55 -7.51 -16.69 4.09
CA VAL A 55 -6.38 -16.66 5.03
C VAL A 55 -5.16 -15.98 4.40
N ILE A 56 -4.86 -16.28 3.14
CA ILE A 56 -3.76 -15.65 2.41
C ILE A 56 -4.00 -14.15 2.26
N MET A 57 -5.22 -13.75 1.91
CA MET A 57 -5.59 -12.34 1.79
C MET A 57 -5.43 -11.60 3.13
N ILE A 58 -5.88 -12.17 4.23
CA ILE A 58 -5.72 -11.58 5.57
C ILE A 58 -4.25 -11.45 5.93
N LEU A 59 -3.45 -12.50 5.68
CA LEU A 59 -2.02 -12.49 5.99
C LEU A 59 -1.27 -11.40 5.21
N ILE A 60 -1.54 -11.27 3.91
CA ILE A 60 -0.95 -10.22 3.07
C ILE A 60 -1.36 -8.83 3.59
N ASN A 61 -2.64 -8.64 3.90
CA ASN A 61 -3.12 -7.36 4.42
C ASN A 61 -2.49 -7.03 5.77
N LEU A 62 -2.24 -8.01 6.64
CA LEU A 62 -1.55 -7.81 7.91
C LEU A 62 -0.08 -7.40 7.69
N ILE A 63 0.61 -8.04 6.75
CA ILE A 63 1.99 -7.68 6.40
C ILE A 63 2.04 -6.26 5.84
N LEU A 64 1.17 -5.93 4.88
CA LEU A 64 1.11 -4.60 4.29
C LEU A 64 0.76 -3.51 5.31
N LEU A 65 -0.10 -3.83 6.28
CA LEU A 65 -0.39 -2.92 7.40
C LEU A 65 0.87 -2.61 8.18
N VAL A 66 1.59 -3.66 8.63
CA VAL A 66 2.83 -3.49 9.39
C VAL A 66 3.85 -2.70 8.57
N VAL A 67 4.02 -3.01 7.29
CA VAL A 67 4.91 -2.26 6.39
C VAL A 67 4.50 -0.79 6.30
N GLY A 68 3.21 -0.49 6.12
CA GLY A 68 2.68 0.88 6.03
C GLY A 68 2.84 1.69 7.31
N MET A 69 2.98 1.05 8.49
CA MET A 69 3.31 1.76 9.73
C MET A 69 4.73 2.36 9.74
N PHE A 70 5.66 1.78 8.96
CA PHE A 70 7.09 2.11 9.00
C PHE A 70 7.59 2.78 7.73
N ILE A 71 7.00 2.47 6.59
CA ILE A 71 7.47 2.88 5.26
C ILE A 71 6.33 3.62 4.55
N ASP A 72 6.69 4.64 3.77
CA ASP A 72 5.71 5.36 2.97
C ASP A 72 5.06 4.48 1.88
N THR A 73 3.86 4.86 1.45
CA THR A 73 3.06 4.08 0.51
C THR A 73 3.77 3.88 -0.84
N ASN A 74 4.45 4.91 -1.37
CA ASN A 74 5.08 4.81 -2.69
C ASN A 74 6.22 3.79 -2.68
N SER A 75 7.13 3.90 -1.72
CA SER A 75 8.25 2.96 -1.55
C SER A 75 7.75 1.54 -1.27
N SER A 76 6.70 1.41 -0.45
CA SER A 76 6.11 0.12 -0.12
C SER A 76 5.47 -0.56 -1.33
N VAL A 77 4.70 0.17 -2.13
CA VAL A 77 4.10 -0.39 -3.36
C VAL A 77 5.18 -0.86 -4.31
N ILE A 78 6.21 -0.04 -4.54
CA ILE A 78 7.31 -0.36 -5.45
C ILE A 78 8.03 -1.65 -5.01
N LEU A 79 8.25 -1.80 -3.70
CA LEU A 79 8.98 -2.94 -3.13
C LEU A 79 8.14 -4.22 -3.10
N PHE A 80 6.87 -4.12 -2.72
CA PHE A 80 6.03 -5.30 -2.47
C PHE A 80 5.15 -5.71 -3.65
N ALA A 81 4.83 -4.81 -4.61
CA ALA A 81 4.00 -5.15 -5.77
C ALA A 81 4.57 -6.31 -6.60
N PRO A 82 5.89 -6.41 -6.87
CA PRO A 82 6.45 -7.54 -7.62
C PRO A 82 6.22 -8.91 -6.95
N ILE A 83 5.95 -8.93 -5.66
CA ILE A 83 5.69 -10.15 -4.88
C ILE A 83 4.19 -10.38 -4.73
N VAL A 84 3.46 -9.35 -4.30
CA VAL A 84 2.04 -9.46 -3.94
C VAL A 84 1.14 -9.63 -5.18
N VAL A 85 1.44 -8.90 -6.27
CA VAL A 85 0.60 -8.97 -7.48
C VAL A 85 0.61 -10.38 -8.09
N PRO A 86 1.74 -11.02 -8.41
CA PRO A 86 1.74 -12.37 -8.97
C PRO A 86 1.10 -13.40 -8.03
N LEU A 87 1.31 -13.26 -6.71
CA LEU A 87 0.74 -14.17 -5.72
C LEU A 87 -0.80 -14.10 -5.72
N LEU A 88 -1.38 -12.92 -5.65
CA LEU A 88 -2.84 -12.75 -5.61
C LEU A 88 -3.49 -13.00 -6.97
N THR A 89 -2.79 -12.75 -8.08
CA THR A 89 -3.27 -13.09 -9.43
C THR A 89 -3.42 -14.60 -9.61
N GLN A 90 -2.51 -15.41 -9.06
CA GLN A 90 -2.64 -16.88 -9.03
C GLN A 90 -3.87 -17.35 -8.25
N LEU A 91 -4.32 -16.57 -7.27
CA LEU A 91 -5.57 -16.84 -6.53
C LEU A 91 -6.83 -16.37 -7.27
N GLY A 92 -6.67 -15.75 -8.46
CA GLY A 92 -7.77 -15.31 -9.32
C GLY A 92 -8.24 -13.87 -9.06
N TYR A 93 -7.47 -13.06 -8.34
CA TYR A 93 -7.78 -11.63 -8.19
C TYR A 93 -7.23 -10.81 -9.36
N HIS A 94 -7.97 -9.79 -9.77
CA HIS A 94 -7.57 -8.90 -10.85
C HIS A 94 -6.47 -7.92 -10.39
N GLU A 95 -5.48 -7.64 -11.24
CA GLU A 95 -4.33 -6.78 -10.91
C GLU A 95 -4.72 -5.38 -10.42
N ILE A 96 -5.73 -4.76 -11.06
CA ILE A 96 -6.25 -3.44 -10.63
C ILE A 96 -6.80 -3.50 -9.20
N PHE A 97 -7.55 -4.55 -8.87
CA PHE A 97 -8.05 -4.74 -7.51
C PHE A 97 -6.91 -4.88 -6.51
N ILE A 98 -5.90 -5.69 -6.84
CA ILE A 98 -4.71 -5.91 -5.98
C ILE A 98 -3.99 -4.58 -5.72
N GLY A 99 -3.75 -3.79 -6.78
CA GLY A 99 -3.10 -2.49 -6.65
C GLY A 99 -3.86 -1.52 -5.76
N VAL A 100 -5.18 -1.39 -5.95
CA VAL A 100 -6.03 -0.53 -5.12
C VAL A 100 -6.04 -1.00 -3.66
N MET A 101 -6.20 -2.31 -3.43
CA MET A 101 -6.17 -2.91 -2.09
C MET A 101 -4.85 -2.64 -1.37
N MET A 102 -3.72 -2.81 -2.06
CA MET A 102 -2.39 -2.51 -1.50
C MET A 102 -2.26 -1.05 -1.08
N VAL A 103 -2.61 -0.11 -1.96
CA VAL A 103 -2.52 1.33 -1.67
C VAL A 103 -3.40 1.71 -0.49
N VAL A 104 -4.66 1.26 -0.48
CA VAL A 104 -5.60 1.55 0.61
C VAL A 104 -5.07 1.02 1.94
N ASN A 105 -4.59 -0.23 1.98
CA ASN A 105 -4.05 -0.83 3.20
C ASN A 105 -2.80 -0.09 3.71
N LEU A 106 -1.85 0.21 2.83
CA LEU A 106 -0.65 0.96 3.20
C LEU A 106 -0.99 2.38 3.72
N CYS A 107 -1.96 3.06 3.10
CA CYS A 107 -2.46 4.35 3.60
C CYS A 107 -3.07 4.24 4.99
N ILE A 108 -3.80 3.16 5.31
CA ILE A 108 -4.30 2.89 6.66
C ILE A 108 -3.12 2.68 7.62
N GLY A 109 -2.09 1.95 7.20
CA GLY A 109 -0.86 1.76 7.97
C GLY A 109 -0.21 3.09 8.35
N MET A 110 -0.13 4.05 7.43
CA MET A 110 0.44 5.38 7.70
C MET A 110 -0.33 6.21 8.73
N LEU A 111 -1.58 5.85 9.05
CA LEU A 111 -2.38 6.45 10.11
C LEU A 111 -2.30 5.66 11.41
N THR A 112 -1.75 4.44 11.38
CA THR A 112 -1.81 3.48 12.49
C THR A 112 -0.55 3.61 13.38
N PRO A 113 -0.70 3.79 14.73
CA PRO A 113 0.43 3.71 15.65
C PRO A 113 1.16 2.36 15.54
N PRO A 114 2.48 2.27 15.83
CA PRO A 114 3.27 3.19 16.66
C PRO A 114 3.95 4.33 15.91
N LEU A 115 4.24 4.19 14.60
CA LEU A 115 4.97 5.23 13.87
C LEU A 115 4.06 6.09 13.00
N GLY A 116 3.01 5.55 12.38
CA GLY A 116 2.00 6.26 11.61
C GLY A 116 2.42 7.64 11.08
N PRO A 117 3.28 7.74 10.03
CA PRO A 117 3.92 9.02 9.68
C PRO A 117 2.93 10.16 9.49
N ASN A 118 1.80 9.89 8.84
CA ASN A 118 0.77 10.90 8.61
C ASN A 118 0.07 11.34 9.90
N LEU A 119 -0.10 10.43 10.86
CA LEU A 119 -0.67 10.75 12.16
C LEU A 119 0.23 11.76 12.90
N PHE A 120 1.55 11.49 12.95
CA PHE A 120 2.50 12.38 13.62
C PHE A 120 2.64 13.74 12.91
N ILE A 121 2.63 13.78 11.59
CA ILE A 121 2.65 15.04 10.84
C ILE A 121 1.42 15.88 11.16
N THR A 122 0.24 15.25 11.15
CA THR A 122 -1.03 15.93 11.47
C THR A 122 -1.03 16.49 12.90
N MET A 123 -0.56 15.70 13.86
CA MET A 123 -0.42 16.13 15.26
C MET A 123 0.53 17.32 15.40
N ARG A 124 1.66 17.29 14.68
CA ARG A 124 2.66 18.38 14.71
C ARG A 124 2.09 19.67 14.14
N ILE A 125 1.35 19.60 13.03
CA ILE A 125 0.71 20.77 12.42
C ILE A 125 -0.42 21.30 13.32
N GLY A 126 -1.23 20.41 13.90
CA GLY A 126 -2.36 20.77 14.77
C GLY A 126 -1.96 21.20 16.19
N GLY A 127 -0.70 21.00 16.58
CA GLY A 127 -0.23 21.28 17.96
C GLY A 127 -0.94 20.42 19.03
N VAL A 128 -1.39 19.22 18.66
CA VAL A 128 -2.21 18.34 19.51
C VAL A 128 -1.37 17.13 19.96
N SER A 129 -1.54 16.70 21.23
CA SER A 129 -0.85 15.52 21.75
C SER A 129 -1.45 14.22 21.18
N LEU A 130 -0.63 13.14 21.15
CA LEU A 130 -1.05 11.81 20.73
C LEU A 130 -2.28 11.32 21.52
N GLU A 131 -2.29 11.52 22.83
CA GLU A 131 -3.37 11.07 23.70
C GLU A 131 -4.74 11.66 23.33
N LYS A 132 -4.76 12.92 22.87
CA LYS A 132 -5.99 13.59 22.42
C LYS A 132 -6.41 13.18 21.03
N THR A 133 -5.46 12.86 20.17
CA THR A 133 -5.70 12.51 18.75
C THR A 133 -6.05 11.03 18.61
N LEU A 134 -5.52 10.17 19.47
CA LEU A 134 -5.63 8.71 19.37
C LEU A 134 -7.06 8.19 19.29
N PRO A 135 -8.04 8.65 20.10
CA PRO A 135 -9.42 8.14 20.01
C PRO A 135 -10.06 8.40 18.64
N SER A 136 -9.88 9.60 18.10
CA SER A 136 -10.41 9.96 16.77
C SER A 136 -9.67 9.23 15.66
N ALA A 137 -8.35 9.07 15.78
CA ALA A 137 -7.56 8.30 14.83
C ALA A 137 -7.98 6.83 14.81
N LEU A 138 -8.15 6.20 15.97
CA LEU A 138 -8.61 4.81 16.06
C LEU A 138 -10.00 4.62 15.45
N ALA A 139 -10.95 5.54 15.71
CA ALA A 139 -12.27 5.49 15.09
C ALA A 139 -12.17 5.54 13.56
N THR A 140 -11.33 6.43 13.03
CA THR A 140 -11.08 6.54 11.58
C THR A 140 -10.44 5.29 11.02
N ILE A 141 -9.42 4.74 11.70
CA ILE A 141 -8.74 3.50 11.30
C ILE A 141 -9.73 2.33 11.23
N VAL A 142 -10.59 2.17 12.22
CA VAL A 142 -11.61 1.11 12.24
C VAL A 142 -12.56 1.25 11.05
N ILE A 143 -13.04 2.46 10.76
CA ILE A 143 -13.92 2.71 9.61
C ILE A 143 -13.20 2.34 8.30
N LEU A 144 -11.95 2.75 8.14
CA LEU A 144 -11.16 2.44 6.94
C LEU A 144 -10.92 0.93 6.80
N TYR A 145 -10.71 0.20 7.91
CA TYR A 145 -10.62 -1.26 7.87
C TYR A 145 -11.93 -1.94 7.49
N ILE A 146 -13.06 -1.39 7.93
CA ILE A 146 -14.39 -1.88 7.49
C ILE A 146 -14.53 -1.68 5.98
N VAL A 147 -14.15 -0.51 5.46
CA VAL A 147 -14.18 -0.25 4.01
C VAL A 147 -13.26 -1.20 3.26
N LEU A 148 -12.03 -1.41 3.74
CA LEU A 148 -11.09 -2.35 3.14
C LEU A 148 -11.65 -3.79 3.15
N ALA A 149 -12.25 -4.22 4.25
CA ALA A 149 -12.90 -5.53 4.35
C ALA A 149 -14.04 -5.68 3.34
N VAL A 150 -14.89 -4.66 3.19
CA VAL A 150 -15.95 -4.63 2.18
C VAL A 150 -15.38 -4.72 0.77
N MET A 151 -14.29 -4.00 0.46
CA MET A 151 -13.61 -4.09 -0.83
C MET A 151 -13.06 -5.49 -1.11
N ILE A 152 -12.52 -6.16 -0.10
CA ILE A 152 -11.99 -7.53 -0.22
C ILE A 152 -13.11 -8.54 -0.45
N ILE A 153 -14.24 -8.39 0.23
CA ILE A 153 -15.42 -9.28 0.10
C ILE A 153 -16.11 -9.05 -1.26
N PHE A 154 -16.15 -7.80 -1.71
CA PHE A 154 -16.80 -7.39 -2.97
C PHE A 154 -15.81 -6.72 -3.92
N PRO A 155 -14.89 -7.46 -4.57
CA PRO A 155 -13.89 -6.89 -5.49
C PRO A 155 -14.51 -6.10 -6.65
N GLU A 156 -15.73 -6.46 -7.02
CA GLU A 156 -16.51 -5.79 -8.09
C GLU A 156 -16.75 -4.30 -7.82
N LEU A 157 -16.79 -3.88 -6.55
CA LEU A 157 -16.90 -2.45 -6.20
C LEU A 157 -15.71 -1.64 -6.73
N VAL A 158 -14.52 -2.22 -6.66
CA VAL A 158 -13.28 -1.61 -7.17
C VAL A 158 -13.23 -1.68 -8.69
N LEU A 159 -13.67 -2.80 -9.26
CA LEU A 159 -13.59 -3.08 -10.70
C LEU A 159 -14.74 -2.45 -11.50
N CYS A 160 -15.79 -1.95 -10.85
CA CYS A 160 -16.94 -1.34 -11.49
C CYS A 160 -16.55 -0.19 -12.43
N LEU A 161 -15.75 0.76 -11.93
CA LEU A 161 -15.34 1.92 -12.71
C LEU A 161 -14.41 1.55 -13.89
N PRO A 162 -13.36 0.74 -13.73
CA PRO A 162 -12.55 0.25 -14.85
C PRO A 162 -13.37 -0.47 -15.93
N ARG A 163 -14.37 -1.29 -15.54
CA ARG A 163 -15.28 -1.96 -16.47
C ARG A 163 -16.16 -0.99 -17.24
N LEU A 164 -16.73 0.00 -16.56
CA LEU A 164 -17.55 1.03 -17.20
C LEU A 164 -16.75 1.86 -18.22
N LEU A 165 -15.45 2.03 -17.97
CA LEU A 165 -14.55 2.76 -18.88
C LEU A 165 -13.95 1.88 -19.99
N GLY A 166 -14.31 0.59 -20.05
CA GLY A 166 -13.80 -0.34 -21.04
C GLY A 166 -12.30 -0.65 -20.91
N MET A 167 -11.75 -0.51 -19.70
CA MET A 167 -10.32 -0.79 -19.41
C MET A 167 -10.07 -2.29 -19.13
N ILE A 168 -11.12 -3.03 -18.78
CA ILE A 168 -11.12 -4.48 -18.49
C ILE A 168 -12.43 -5.12 -18.95
#